data_495f997405397b9bdcb697c6f2cff8eb
#
_entry.id   495f997405397b9bdcb697c6f2cff8eb
#
_cell.length_a   1.000
_cell.length_b   1.000
_cell.length_c   1.000
_cell.angle_alpha   90.00
_cell.angle_beta   90.00
_cell.angle_gamma   90.00
#
_symmetry.space_group_name_H-M   'P 1'
#
loop_
_entity.id
_entity.type
_entity.pdbx_description
1 polymer ?
#
loop_
_entity_poly.entity_id
_entity_poly.type
_entity_poly.pdbx_seq_one_letter_code
_entity_poly.pdbx_strand_id
1 'polypeptide(L)'
;MILDTSFILDLWADEPDAVAKARQIDAREEPVYIPTPVLYELWEGVARSERPRAEAAKVTDFAGGHELLPFSETDAREAGLLSGQLSRSGHMMGTVDVQIAGMAKARAQTLLAADRRFRDLAGAIRIEKYP
;
A
#
# COMPACT_ATOMS: atom_id res chain seq x y z
N MET A 1 -6.24 6.00 6.45
CA MET A 1 -4.85 5.74 6.00
C MET A 1 -4.81 4.44 5.23
N ILE A 2 -4.13 4.43 4.09
CA ILE A 2 -3.94 3.26 3.24
C ILE A 2 -2.52 2.72 3.46
N LEU A 3 -2.38 1.41 3.62
CA LEU A 3 -1.08 0.78 3.81
C LEU A 3 -0.48 0.33 2.47
N ASP A 4 0.77 0.68 2.23
CA ASP A 4 1.56 0.10 1.13
C ASP A 4 2.03 -1.31 1.49
N THR A 5 2.20 -2.16 0.48
CA THR A 5 2.67 -3.54 0.64
C THR A 5 3.99 -3.61 1.41
N SER A 6 4.93 -2.72 1.08
CA SER A 6 6.25 -2.70 1.73
C SER A 6 6.16 -2.53 3.23
N PHE A 7 5.25 -1.66 3.70
CA PHE A 7 5.04 -1.46 5.14
C PHE A 7 4.58 -2.75 5.82
N ILE A 8 3.63 -3.44 5.21
CA ILE A 8 3.09 -4.69 5.76
C ILE A 8 4.19 -5.75 5.85
N LEU A 9 4.99 -5.89 4.79
CA LEU A 9 6.09 -6.85 4.77
C LEU A 9 7.17 -6.52 5.80
N ASP A 10 7.52 -5.24 5.94
CA ASP A 10 8.49 -4.80 6.94
C ASP A 10 7.97 -5.02 8.36
N LEU A 11 6.67 -4.78 8.57
CA LEU A 11 6.04 -5.06 9.85
C LEU A 11 6.09 -6.56 10.20
N TRP A 12 5.83 -7.43 9.23
CA TRP A 12 5.91 -8.87 9.42
C TRP A 12 7.34 -9.37 9.63
N ALA A 13 8.32 -8.62 9.13
CA ALA A 13 9.74 -8.90 9.34
C ALA A 13 10.29 -8.29 10.63
N ASP A 14 9.42 -7.69 11.45
CA ASP A 14 9.79 -7.02 12.70
C ASP A 14 10.83 -5.90 12.50
N GLU A 15 10.79 -5.21 11.35
CA GLU A 15 11.62 -4.04 11.13
C GLU A 15 11.29 -2.95 12.16
N PRO A 16 12.30 -2.45 12.92
CA PRO A 16 12.03 -1.55 14.05
C PRO A 16 11.24 -0.30 13.69
N ASP A 17 11.53 0.29 12.54
CA ASP A 17 10.86 1.52 12.12
C ASP A 17 9.40 1.27 11.73
N ALA A 18 9.11 0.13 11.11
CA ALA A 18 7.76 -0.26 10.78
C ALA A 18 6.95 -0.58 12.04
N VAL A 19 7.54 -1.28 13.00
CA VAL A 19 6.91 -1.60 14.29
C VAL A 19 6.61 -0.32 15.06
N ALA A 20 7.57 0.61 15.13
CA ALA A 20 7.38 1.90 15.79
C ALA A 20 6.26 2.71 15.13
N LYS A 21 6.22 2.72 13.80
CA LYS A 21 5.17 3.41 13.04
C LYS A 21 3.80 2.80 13.30
N ALA A 22 3.69 1.47 13.33
CA ALA A 22 2.45 0.79 13.63
C ALA A 22 1.88 1.20 14.99
N ARG A 23 2.74 1.27 16.01
CA ARG A 23 2.35 1.72 17.35
C ARG A 23 1.85 3.17 17.35
N GLN A 24 2.50 4.05 16.59
CA GLN A 24 2.06 5.45 16.45
C GLN A 24 0.66 5.53 15.83
N ILE A 25 0.40 4.74 14.81
CA ILE A 25 -0.87 4.72 14.11
C ILE A 25 -1.97 4.17 15.02
N ASP A 26 -1.70 3.09 15.73
CA ASP A 26 -2.65 2.51 16.68
C ASP A 26 -3.03 3.52 17.77
N ALA A 27 -2.06 4.29 18.25
CA ALA A 27 -2.30 5.31 19.26
C ALA A 27 -3.17 6.48 18.78
N ARG A 28 -3.23 6.74 17.46
CA ARG A 28 -4.07 7.78 16.88
C ARG A 28 -5.53 7.36 16.71
N GLU A 29 -5.82 6.07 16.83
CA GLU A 29 -7.14 5.52 16.52
C GLU A 29 -7.62 5.87 15.10
N GLU A 30 -6.68 6.09 14.18
CA GLU A 30 -6.97 6.42 12.79
C GLU A 30 -7.40 5.17 12.02
N PRO A 31 -8.48 5.23 11.21
CA PRO A 31 -8.87 4.08 10.40
C PRO A 31 -7.78 3.68 9.41
N VAL A 32 -7.53 2.38 9.30
CA VAL A 32 -6.50 1.80 8.44
C VAL A 32 -7.16 0.85 7.45
N TYR A 33 -6.79 1.00 6.17
CA TYR A 33 -7.39 0.27 5.07
C TYR A 33 -6.35 -0.47 4.25
N ILE A 34 -6.73 -1.63 3.74
CA ILE A 34 -5.91 -2.41 2.81
C ILE A 34 -6.55 -2.36 1.43
N PRO A 35 -5.89 -1.73 0.44
CA PRO A 35 -6.37 -1.78 -0.94
C PRO A 35 -6.28 -3.21 -1.50
N THR A 36 -7.24 -3.61 -2.32
CA THR A 36 -7.18 -4.94 -2.96
C THR A 36 -5.95 -5.14 -3.85
N PRO A 37 -5.36 -4.11 -4.51
CA PRO A 37 -4.06 -4.28 -5.17
C PRO A 37 -2.93 -4.68 -4.24
N VAL A 38 -2.92 -4.20 -2.99
CA VAL A 38 -1.97 -4.64 -1.97
C VAL A 38 -2.21 -6.11 -1.63
N LEU A 39 -3.47 -6.48 -1.44
CA LEU A 39 -3.83 -7.88 -1.18
C LEU A 39 -3.37 -8.80 -2.31
N TYR A 40 -3.51 -8.36 -3.56
CA TYR A 40 -2.98 -9.08 -4.72
C TYR A 40 -1.47 -9.33 -4.58
N GLU A 41 -0.68 -8.33 -4.24
CA GLU A 41 0.76 -8.49 -4.06
C GLU A 41 1.11 -9.46 -2.92
N LEU A 42 0.36 -9.41 -1.82
CA LEU A 42 0.56 -10.33 -0.72
C LEU A 42 0.30 -11.79 -1.15
N TRP A 43 -0.74 -12.02 -1.94
CA TRP A 43 -1.03 -13.36 -2.47
C TRP A 43 -0.01 -13.82 -3.52
N GLU A 44 0.56 -12.91 -4.30
CA GLU A 44 1.71 -13.24 -5.16
C GLU A 44 2.88 -13.76 -4.31
N GLY A 45 3.14 -13.10 -3.18
CA GLY A 45 4.17 -13.53 -2.24
C GLY A 45 3.91 -14.94 -1.70
N VAL A 46 2.66 -15.25 -1.39
CA VAL A 46 2.27 -16.61 -0.95
C VAL A 46 2.62 -17.64 -2.03
N ALA A 47 2.25 -17.37 -3.28
CA ALA A 47 2.48 -18.30 -4.38
C ALA A 47 3.97 -18.56 -4.66
N ARG A 48 4.83 -17.58 -4.34
CA ARG A 48 6.29 -17.69 -4.50
C ARG A 48 7.00 -18.23 -3.28
N SER A 49 6.30 -18.38 -2.16
CA SER A 49 6.89 -18.79 -0.89
C SER A 49 7.24 -20.28 -0.88
N GLU A 50 8.28 -20.63 -0.14
CA GLU A 50 8.61 -22.02 0.17
C GLU A 50 7.67 -22.60 1.24
N ARG A 51 6.91 -21.74 1.94
CA ARG A 51 5.97 -22.12 2.99
C ARG A 51 4.58 -21.53 2.69
N PRO A 52 3.95 -21.91 1.58
CA PRO A 52 2.73 -21.24 1.13
C PRO A 52 1.56 -21.34 2.10
N ARG A 53 1.44 -22.44 2.85
CA ARG A 53 0.35 -22.59 3.83
C ARG A 53 0.50 -21.60 5.00
N ALA A 54 1.71 -21.46 5.53
CA ALA A 54 2.00 -20.54 6.63
C ALA A 54 1.79 -19.09 6.17
N GLU A 55 2.29 -18.74 4.98
CA GLU A 55 2.13 -17.42 4.43
C GLU A 55 0.67 -17.10 4.08
N ALA A 56 -0.08 -18.07 3.55
CA ALA A 56 -1.51 -17.90 3.28
C ALA A 56 -2.30 -17.62 4.56
N ALA A 57 -2.01 -18.33 5.64
CA ALA A 57 -2.65 -18.10 6.93
C ALA A 57 -2.37 -16.68 7.44
N LYS A 58 -1.14 -16.21 7.30
CA LYS A 58 -0.74 -14.85 7.69
C LYS A 58 -1.52 -13.79 6.92
N VAL A 59 -1.62 -13.95 5.59
CA VAL A 59 -2.37 -13.00 4.74
C VAL A 59 -3.86 -13.03 5.11
N THR A 60 -4.44 -14.21 5.28
CA THR A 60 -5.86 -14.37 5.63
C THR A 60 -6.18 -13.71 6.97
N ASP A 61 -5.36 -13.95 7.98
CA ASP A 61 -5.55 -13.36 9.32
C ASP A 61 -5.42 -11.85 9.27
N PHE A 62 -4.43 -11.33 8.56
CA PHE A 62 -4.21 -9.90 8.44
C PHE A 62 -5.38 -9.22 7.71
N ALA A 63 -5.81 -9.78 6.58
CA ALA A 63 -6.95 -9.25 5.83
C ALA A 63 -8.25 -9.30 6.63
N GLY A 64 -8.43 -10.36 7.43
CA GLY A 64 -9.62 -10.51 8.28
C GLY A 64 -9.71 -9.50 9.42
N GLY A 65 -8.58 -8.91 9.82
CA GLY A 65 -8.52 -7.92 10.88
C GLY A 65 -8.58 -6.46 10.41
N HIS A 66 -8.69 -6.22 9.10
CA HIS A 66 -8.66 -4.87 8.53
C HIS A 66 -9.79 -4.66 7.52
N GLU A 67 -10.12 -3.41 7.27
CA GLU A 67 -11.07 -3.06 6.23
C GLU A 67 -10.39 -3.06 4.87
N LEU A 68 -10.98 -3.78 3.92
CA LEU A 68 -10.47 -3.86 2.54
C LEU A 68 -11.13 -2.80 1.68
N LEU A 69 -10.36 -2.16 0.81
CA LEU A 69 -10.87 -1.21 -0.18
C LEU A 69 -10.78 -1.83 -1.58
N PRO A 70 -11.92 -2.16 -2.19
CA PRO A 70 -11.92 -2.65 -3.57
C PRO A 70 -11.46 -1.56 -4.54
N PHE A 71 -10.67 -1.95 -5.55
CA PHE A 71 -10.25 -1.06 -6.63
C PHE A 71 -11.44 -0.74 -7.53
N SER A 72 -11.92 0.50 -7.47
CA SER A 72 -13.14 0.94 -8.14
C SER A 72 -12.87 1.60 -9.49
N GLU A 73 -13.96 1.95 -10.21
CA GLU A 73 -13.88 2.71 -11.44
C GLU A 73 -13.18 4.07 -11.23
N THR A 74 -13.52 4.77 -10.15
CA THR A 74 -12.88 6.05 -9.82
C THR A 74 -11.40 5.87 -9.54
N ASP A 75 -11.03 4.82 -8.81
CA ASP A 75 -9.64 4.47 -8.54
C ASP A 75 -8.87 4.20 -9.85
N ALA A 76 -9.49 3.47 -10.77
CA ALA A 76 -8.90 3.14 -12.07
C ALA A 76 -8.64 4.40 -12.89
N ARG A 77 -9.58 5.34 -12.90
CA ARG A 77 -9.41 6.61 -13.61
C ARG A 77 -8.24 7.41 -13.01
N GLU A 78 -8.21 7.60 -11.71
CA GLU A 78 -7.16 8.36 -11.06
C GLU A 78 -5.78 7.70 -11.23
N ALA A 79 -5.70 6.38 -11.12
CA ALA A 79 -4.46 5.64 -11.35
C ALA A 79 -3.98 5.79 -12.79
N GLY A 80 -4.89 5.68 -13.76
CA GLY A 80 -4.56 5.83 -15.18
C GLY A 80 -4.03 7.23 -15.51
N LEU A 81 -4.67 8.27 -14.94
CA LEU A 81 -4.22 9.66 -15.13
C LEU A 81 -2.84 9.88 -14.51
N LEU A 82 -2.58 9.36 -13.32
CA LEU A 82 -1.25 9.44 -12.67
C LEU A 82 -0.19 8.73 -13.50
N SER A 83 -0.50 7.53 -13.99
CA SER A 83 0.43 6.76 -14.81
C SER A 83 0.82 7.51 -16.07
N GLY A 84 -0.15 8.12 -16.76
CA GLY A 84 0.10 8.92 -17.94
C GLY A 84 0.96 10.15 -17.66
N GLN A 85 0.70 10.85 -16.56
CA GLN A 85 1.49 12.01 -16.15
C GLN A 85 2.94 11.64 -15.84
N LEU A 86 3.16 10.54 -15.13
CA LEU A 86 4.50 10.02 -14.84
C LEU A 86 5.25 9.70 -16.13
N SER A 87 4.60 9.01 -17.05
CA SER A 87 5.19 8.65 -18.36
C SER A 87 5.62 9.90 -19.15
N ARG A 88 4.78 10.93 -19.17
CA ARG A 88 5.08 12.20 -19.82
C ARG A 88 6.28 12.91 -19.21
N SER A 89 6.49 12.74 -17.91
CA SER A 89 7.62 13.34 -17.18
C SER A 89 8.89 12.48 -17.23
N GLY A 90 8.87 11.35 -17.96
CA GLY A 90 9.99 10.45 -18.05
C GLY A 90 10.17 9.55 -16.83
N HIS A 91 9.18 9.46 -15.97
CA HIS A 91 9.19 8.60 -14.79
C HIS A 91 8.37 7.34 -15.01
N MET A 92 8.76 6.26 -14.35
CA MET A 92 8.02 5.01 -14.40
C MET A 92 7.81 4.46 -12.99
N MET A 93 6.61 3.95 -12.75
CA MET A 93 6.27 3.19 -11.54
C MET A 93 5.62 1.87 -11.95
N GLY A 94 5.73 0.88 -11.07
CA GLY A 94 5.03 -0.39 -11.26
C GLY A 94 3.51 -0.18 -11.30
N THR A 95 2.83 -1.03 -12.04
CA THR A 95 1.37 -0.93 -12.24
C THR A 95 0.62 -0.95 -10.91
N VAL A 96 0.96 -1.85 -10.01
CA VAL A 96 0.29 -1.95 -8.71
C VAL A 96 0.57 -0.71 -7.86
N ASP A 97 1.79 -0.18 -7.87
CA ASP A 97 2.14 1.03 -7.13
C ASP A 97 1.29 2.23 -7.59
N VAL A 98 1.11 2.38 -8.90
CA VAL A 98 0.27 3.46 -9.45
C VAL A 98 -1.20 3.26 -9.07
N GLN A 99 -1.68 2.02 -9.04
CA GLN A 99 -3.04 1.70 -8.61
C GLN A 99 -3.25 2.10 -7.14
N ILE A 100 -2.31 1.77 -6.27
CA ILE A 100 -2.36 2.13 -4.85
C ILE A 100 -2.37 3.67 -4.70
N ALA A 101 -1.50 4.35 -5.42
CA ALA A 101 -1.44 5.81 -5.41
C ALA A 101 -2.75 6.44 -5.91
N GLY A 102 -3.33 5.88 -6.97
CA GLY A 102 -4.63 6.32 -7.51
C GLY A 102 -5.76 6.18 -6.50
N MET A 103 -5.76 5.09 -5.74
CA MET A 103 -6.73 4.89 -4.66
C MET A 103 -6.57 5.92 -3.54
N ALA A 104 -5.34 6.21 -3.14
CA ALA A 104 -5.06 7.23 -2.14
C ALA A 104 -5.58 8.60 -2.61
N LYS A 105 -5.35 8.95 -3.86
CA LYS A 105 -5.83 10.20 -4.44
C LYS A 105 -7.36 10.25 -4.53
N ALA A 106 -7.97 9.23 -5.11
CA ALA A 106 -9.42 9.18 -5.32
C ALA A 106 -10.20 9.26 -4.01
N ARG A 107 -9.65 8.72 -2.94
CA ARG A 107 -10.30 8.64 -1.63
C ARG A 107 -9.83 9.72 -0.66
N ALA A 108 -8.93 10.60 -1.09
CA ALA A 108 -8.30 11.62 -0.24
C ALA A 108 -7.70 11.02 1.03
N GLN A 109 -7.14 9.82 0.92
CA GLN A 109 -6.49 9.11 2.02
C GLN A 109 -4.98 9.30 1.99
N THR A 110 -4.37 9.35 3.17
CA THR A 110 -2.92 9.33 3.30
C THR A 110 -2.39 7.92 3.03
N LEU A 111 -1.35 7.82 2.21
CA LEU A 111 -0.65 6.57 1.95
C LEU A 111 0.53 6.43 2.90
N LEU A 112 0.59 5.31 3.63
CA LEU A 112 1.74 4.98 4.46
C LEU A 112 2.71 4.13 3.65
N ALA A 113 3.90 4.68 3.39
CA ALA A 113 4.91 4.04 2.54
C ALA A 113 6.32 4.40 2.97
N ALA A 114 7.29 3.58 2.56
CA ALA A 114 8.70 3.89 2.75
C ALA A 114 9.09 5.17 2.01
N ASP A 115 10.09 5.90 2.55
CA ASP A 115 10.50 7.21 2.05
C ASP A 115 10.78 7.25 0.53
N ARG A 116 11.31 6.18 -0.02
CA ARG A 116 11.73 6.13 -1.42
C ARG A 116 10.62 5.72 -2.39
N ARG A 117 9.53 5.21 -1.90
CA ARG A 117 8.52 4.57 -2.74
C ARG A 117 7.74 5.65 -3.46
N PHE A 118 7.03 6.32 -3.40
CA PHE A 118 6.14 7.21 -4.16
C PHE A 118 6.68 8.63 -4.29
N ARG A 119 8.02 8.78 -4.34
CA ARG A 119 8.67 10.09 -4.38
C ARG A 119 8.17 10.99 -5.51
N ASP A 120 8.00 10.42 -6.69
CA ASP A 120 7.61 11.17 -7.88
C ASP A 120 6.14 11.64 -7.83
N LEU A 121 5.38 11.18 -6.85
CA LEU A 121 3.97 11.54 -6.65
C LEU A 121 3.74 12.41 -5.41
N ALA A 122 4.78 12.90 -4.77
CA ALA A 122 4.67 13.64 -3.51
C ALA A 122 3.77 14.88 -3.58
N GLY A 123 3.61 15.49 -4.77
CA GLY A 123 2.70 16.62 -4.98
C GLY A 123 1.27 16.22 -5.32
N ALA A 124 1.03 14.96 -5.66
CA ALA A 124 -0.27 14.48 -6.13
C ALA A 124 -1.07 13.76 -5.04
N ILE A 125 -0.39 13.14 -4.08
CA ILE A 125 -0.99 12.40 -2.98
C ILE A 125 -0.32 12.76 -1.66
N ARG A 126 -1.01 12.51 -0.55
CA ARG A 126 -0.42 12.66 0.79
C ARG A 126 0.27 11.36 1.17
N ILE A 127 1.53 11.46 1.56
CA ILE A 127 2.34 10.32 1.96
C ILE A 127 2.83 10.53 3.39
N GLU A 128 2.58 9.56 4.26
CA GLU A 128 3.24 9.47 5.55
C GLU A 128 4.36 8.43 5.43
N LYS A 129 5.53 8.80 5.88
CA LYS A 129 6.73 7.99 5.69
C LYS A 129 7.11 7.24 6.96
N TYR A 130 7.72 6.07 6.76
CA TYR A 130 8.45 5.33 7.79
C TYR A 130 9.68 4.74 7.13
N PRO A 131 10.75 4.72 7.72
CA PRO A 131 11.78 5.74 7.69
C PRO A 131 11.94 6.42 6.37
#